data_126dcf0e96e6ea94052a8e73013d2741
#
_entry.id   126dcf0e96e6ea94052a8e73013d2741
#
_cell.length_a   1.000
_cell.length_b   1.000
_cell.length_c   1.000
_cell.angle_alpha   90.00
_cell.angle_beta   90.00
_cell.angle_gamma   90.00
#
_symmetry.space_group_name_H-M   'P 1'
#
loop_
_entity.id
_entity.type
_entity.pdbx_description
1 polymer ?
#
loop_
_entity_poly.entity_id
_entity_poly.type
_entity_poly.pdbx_seq_one_letter_code
_entity_poly.pdbx_strand_id
1 'polypeptide(L)'
;MPPVIQKLISVLPSAELGPLHAVILANMTRLATDRVGCRVVQFMMEFCNPQQQREMTGLVCDPGSLVTIACDAHGTYVAQVGKNFITAQILLKHRI
;
A
#
# COMPACT_ATOMS: atom_id res chain seq x y z
N MET A 1 -13.33 1.38 7.08
CA MET A 1 -13.42 0.61 5.83
C MET A 1 -14.49 -0.46 5.98
N PRO A 2 -15.32 -0.72 4.94
CA PRO A 2 -16.35 -1.75 5.03
C PRO A 2 -15.74 -3.13 5.32
N PRO A 3 -16.31 -3.90 6.27
CA PRO A 3 -15.78 -5.23 6.60
C PRO A 3 -15.76 -6.19 5.41
N VAL A 4 -16.68 -6.04 4.46
CA VAL A 4 -16.74 -6.90 3.27
C VAL A 4 -15.47 -6.74 2.42
N ILE A 5 -15.01 -5.50 2.21
CA ILE A 5 -13.79 -5.25 1.43
C ILE A 5 -12.57 -5.80 2.14
N GLN A 6 -12.47 -5.62 3.45
CA GLN A 6 -11.37 -6.19 4.24
C GLN A 6 -11.30 -7.70 4.11
N LYS A 7 -12.46 -8.35 4.23
CA LYS A 7 -12.54 -9.81 4.14
C LYS A 7 -12.18 -10.30 2.74
N LEU A 8 -12.65 -9.62 1.69
CA LEU A 8 -12.34 -9.99 0.32
C LEU A 8 -10.83 -9.91 0.07
N ILE A 9 -10.17 -8.84 0.49
CA ILE A 9 -8.74 -8.70 0.31
C ILE A 9 -7.97 -9.80 1.04
N SER A 10 -8.41 -10.18 2.24
CA SER A 10 -7.71 -11.16 3.05
C SER A 10 -7.90 -12.60 2.57
N VAL A 11 -8.97 -12.92 1.84
CA VAL A 11 -9.27 -14.30 1.43
C VAL A 11 -9.00 -14.56 -0.05
N LEU A 12 -8.93 -13.54 -0.90
CA LEU A 12 -8.69 -13.73 -2.33
C LEU A 12 -7.21 -13.98 -2.60
N PRO A 13 -6.87 -14.87 -3.54
CA PRO A 13 -5.50 -15.05 -4.00
C PRO A 13 -4.94 -13.75 -4.60
N SER A 14 -3.64 -13.54 -4.48
CA SER A 14 -2.97 -12.35 -5.02
C SER A 14 -3.26 -12.12 -6.50
N ALA A 15 -3.38 -13.20 -7.28
CA ALA A 15 -3.67 -13.09 -8.71
C ALA A 15 -5.03 -12.47 -8.97
N GLU A 16 -6.02 -12.72 -8.12
CA GLU A 16 -7.37 -12.16 -8.26
C GLU A 16 -7.46 -10.72 -7.73
N LEU A 17 -6.47 -10.27 -6.99
CA LEU A 17 -6.35 -8.90 -6.54
C LEU A 17 -5.73 -7.99 -7.60
N GLY A 18 -5.26 -8.54 -8.72
CA GLY A 18 -4.61 -7.78 -9.78
C GLY A 18 -5.40 -6.57 -10.28
N PRO A 19 -6.70 -6.72 -10.62
CA PRO A 19 -7.50 -5.58 -11.07
C PRO A 19 -7.60 -4.47 -10.03
N LEU A 20 -7.79 -4.82 -8.76
CA LEU A 20 -7.82 -3.85 -7.67
C LEU A 20 -6.47 -3.18 -7.49
N HIS A 21 -5.39 -3.97 -7.55
CA HIS A 21 -4.02 -3.46 -7.49
C HIS A 21 -3.76 -2.44 -8.59
N ALA A 22 -4.17 -2.72 -9.83
CA ALA A 22 -4.00 -1.80 -10.94
C ALA A 22 -4.72 -0.47 -10.71
N VAL A 23 -5.95 -0.51 -10.20
CA VAL A 23 -6.72 0.69 -9.87
C VAL A 23 -6.01 1.50 -8.77
N ILE A 24 -5.50 0.84 -7.75
CA ILE A 24 -4.76 1.50 -6.67
C ILE A 24 -3.49 2.16 -7.20
N LEU A 25 -2.72 1.48 -8.04
CA LEU A 25 -1.51 2.06 -8.65
C LEU A 25 -1.82 3.31 -9.44
N ALA A 26 -2.91 3.30 -10.22
CA ALA A 26 -3.31 4.43 -11.06
C ALA A 26 -3.80 5.63 -10.24
N ASN A 27 -4.25 5.40 -8.99
CA ASN A 27 -4.85 6.43 -8.14
C ASN A 27 -4.19 6.52 -6.76
N MET A 28 -2.92 6.13 -6.65
CA MET A 28 -2.25 5.96 -5.36
C MET A 28 -2.36 7.18 -4.45
N THR A 29 -1.95 8.36 -4.92
CA THR A 29 -1.98 9.57 -4.10
C THR A 29 -3.39 9.92 -3.65
N ARG A 30 -4.33 9.82 -4.57
CA ARG A 30 -5.74 10.13 -4.31
C ARG A 30 -6.34 9.18 -3.27
N LEU A 31 -6.09 7.88 -3.42
CA LEU A 31 -6.60 6.88 -2.49
C LEU A 31 -5.90 6.95 -1.14
N ALA A 32 -4.58 7.15 -1.13
CA ALA A 32 -3.80 7.22 0.09
C ALA A 32 -4.21 8.40 0.98
N THR A 33 -4.71 9.47 0.40
CA THR A 33 -5.14 10.65 1.14
C THR A 33 -6.64 10.70 1.39
N ASP A 34 -7.38 9.66 0.98
CA ASP A 34 -8.81 9.54 1.23
C ASP A 34 -9.06 8.80 2.55
N ARG A 35 -10.10 9.21 3.28
CA ARG A 35 -10.45 8.62 4.57
C ARG A 35 -10.68 7.11 4.51
N VAL A 36 -11.36 6.63 3.49
CA VAL A 36 -11.64 5.21 3.30
C VAL A 36 -10.56 4.56 2.45
N GLY A 37 -10.13 5.23 1.38
CA GLY A 37 -9.14 4.72 0.45
C GLY A 37 -7.80 4.40 1.11
N CYS A 38 -7.37 5.18 2.10
CA CYS A 38 -6.11 4.92 2.79
C CYS A 38 -6.11 3.56 3.48
N ARG A 39 -7.24 3.12 4.00
CA ARG A 39 -7.35 1.79 4.63
C ARG A 39 -7.33 0.67 3.61
N VAL A 40 -7.96 0.88 2.45
CA VAL A 40 -7.92 -0.08 1.35
C VAL A 40 -6.48 -0.26 0.87
N VAL A 41 -5.76 0.84 0.68
CA VAL A 41 -4.34 0.79 0.28
C VAL A 41 -3.49 0.04 1.30
N GLN A 42 -3.67 0.34 2.59
CA GLN A 42 -2.93 -0.35 3.66
C GLN A 42 -3.19 -1.86 3.65
N PHE A 43 -4.46 -2.25 3.53
CA PHE A 43 -4.80 -3.67 3.47
C PHE A 43 -4.19 -4.36 2.25
N MET A 44 -4.25 -3.72 1.08
CA MET A 44 -3.62 -4.28 -0.12
C MET A 44 -2.12 -4.44 0.06
N MET A 45 -1.45 -3.46 0.66
CA MET A 45 -0.01 -3.56 0.90
C MET A 45 0.35 -4.73 1.82
N GLU A 46 -0.54 -5.09 2.74
CA GLU A 46 -0.30 -6.20 3.67
C GLU A 46 -0.56 -7.57 3.04
N PHE A 47 -1.58 -7.68 2.18
CA PHE A 47 -2.09 -8.98 1.71
C PHE A 47 -1.73 -9.30 0.25
N CYS A 48 -1.16 -8.38 -0.50
CA CYS A 48 -0.72 -8.67 -1.87
C CYS A 48 0.62 -9.42 -1.88
N ASN A 49 1.02 -9.92 -3.07
CA ASN A 49 2.29 -10.63 -3.17
C ASN A 49 3.47 -9.65 -3.08
N PRO A 50 4.72 -10.17 -2.88
CA PRO A 50 5.89 -9.30 -2.72
C PRO A 50 6.14 -8.35 -3.90
N GLN A 51 5.86 -8.79 -5.13
CA GLN A 51 6.03 -7.93 -6.30
C GLN A 51 5.04 -6.76 -6.27
N GLN A 52 3.79 -7.02 -5.96
CA GLN A 52 2.75 -5.99 -5.83
C GLN A 52 3.09 -5.04 -4.68
N GLN A 53 3.59 -5.55 -3.56
CA GLN A 53 4.03 -4.74 -2.44
C GLN A 53 5.13 -3.77 -2.86
N ARG A 54 6.12 -4.24 -3.63
CA ARG A 54 7.22 -3.39 -4.11
C ARG A 54 6.72 -2.29 -5.04
N GLU A 55 5.78 -2.61 -5.92
CA GLU A 55 5.21 -1.63 -6.83
C GLU A 55 4.44 -0.54 -6.06
N MET A 56 3.60 -0.92 -5.11
CA MET A 56 2.85 0.02 -4.29
C MET A 56 3.78 0.88 -3.43
N THR A 57 4.75 0.24 -2.79
CA THR A 57 5.73 0.94 -1.94
C THR A 57 6.55 1.94 -2.76
N GLY A 58 6.96 1.56 -3.96
CA GLY A 58 7.70 2.45 -4.85
C GLY A 58 6.92 3.72 -5.20
N LEU A 59 5.61 3.60 -5.42
CA LEU A 59 4.77 4.76 -5.69
C LEU A 59 4.57 5.64 -4.46
N VAL A 60 4.36 5.03 -3.30
CA VAL A 60 4.19 5.77 -2.04
C VAL A 60 5.46 6.53 -1.69
N CYS A 61 6.62 5.94 -1.92
CA CYS A 61 7.91 6.52 -1.55
C CYS A 61 8.53 7.38 -2.66
N ASP A 62 7.85 7.55 -3.80
CA ASP A 62 8.28 8.49 -4.82
C ASP A 62 8.34 9.91 -4.23
N PRO A 63 9.44 10.67 -4.43
CA PRO A 63 9.62 11.96 -3.77
C PRO A 63 8.46 12.93 -3.98
N GLY A 64 7.87 12.96 -5.17
CA GLY A 64 6.75 13.84 -5.48
C GLY A 64 5.46 13.44 -4.75
N SER A 65 5.24 12.14 -4.57
CA SER A 65 4.04 11.62 -3.91
C SER A 65 4.21 11.53 -2.40
N LEU A 66 5.42 11.20 -1.93
CA LEU A 66 5.68 10.95 -0.51
C LEU A 66 5.36 12.17 0.36
N VAL A 67 5.76 13.36 -0.09
CA VAL A 67 5.52 14.59 0.67
C VAL A 67 4.01 14.82 0.83
N THR A 68 3.26 14.69 -0.26
CA THR A 68 1.80 14.86 -0.23
C THR A 68 1.12 13.83 0.66
N ILE A 69 1.51 12.56 0.52
CA ILE A 69 0.92 11.46 1.28
C ILE A 69 1.29 11.57 2.77
N ALA A 70 2.56 11.80 3.08
CA ALA A 70 3.04 11.83 4.46
C ALA A 70 2.50 13.00 5.26
N CYS A 71 2.23 14.14 4.61
CA CYS A 71 1.70 15.33 5.27
C CYS A 71 0.18 15.32 5.43
N ASP A 72 -0.50 14.36 4.82
CA ASP A 72 -1.95 14.22 4.93
C ASP A 72 -2.33 13.43 6.19
N ALA A 73 -3.45 13.80 6.83
CA ALA A 73 -3.90 13.14 8.05
C ALA A 73 -4.17 11.64 7.88
N HIS A 74 -4.63 11.23 6.70
CA HIS A 74 -4.89 9.82 6.39
C HIS A 74 -3.71 9.17 5.69
N GLY A 75 -3.02 9.91 4.82
CA GLY A 75 -1.90 9.42 4.04
C GLY A 75 -0.66 9.09 4.89
N THR A 76 -0.51 9.72 6.05
CA THR A 76 0.63 9.44 6.92
C THR A 76 0.70 7.96 7.32
N TYR A 77 -0.45 7.30 7.49
CA TYR A 77 -0.48 5.88 7.81
C TYR A 77 0.00 5.02 6.63
N VAL A 78 -0.39 5.39 5.41
CA VAL A 78 0.07 4.69 4.20
C VAL A 78 1.58 4.87 4.03
N ALA A 79 2.09 6.07 4.24
CA ALA A 79 3.52 6.36 4.17
C ALA A 79 4.30 5.53 5.19
N GLN A 80 3.76 5.36 6.39
CA GLN A 80 4.41 4.57 7.44
C GLN A 80 4.45 3.08 7.09
N VAL A 81 3.37 2.54 6.55
CA VAL A 81 3.32 1.15 6.10
C VAL A 81 4.36 0.93 5.00
N GLY A 82 4.45 1.83 4.01
CA GLY A 82 5.45 1.76 2.97
C GLY A 82 6.87 1.79 3.51
N LYS A 83 7.14 2.67 4.47
CA LYS A 83 8.44 2.76 5.13
C LYS A 83 8.79 1.46 5.86
N ASN A 84 7.81 0.84 6.52
CA ASN A 84 8.03 -0.42 7.22
C ASN A 84 8.39 -1.54 6.26
N PHE A 85 7.76 -1.62 5.09
CA PHE A 85 8.11 -2.61 4.07
C PHE A 85 9.53 -2.42 3.55
N ILE A 86 9.95 -1.19 3.28
CA ILE A 86 11.31 -0.89 2.83
C ILE A 86 12.31 -1.29 3.91
N THR A 87 12.07 -0.95 5.15
CA THR A 87 12.94 -1.29 6.27
C THR A 87 13.08 -2.80 6.41
N ALA A 88 11.97 -3.54 6.31
CA ALA A 88 12.00 -5.00 6.37
C ALA A 88 12.82 -5.61 5.24
N GLN A 89 12.68 -5.09 4.00
CA GLN A 89 13.46 -5.56 2.87
C GLN A 89 14.96 -5.31 3.04
N ILE A 90 15.33 -4.14 3.56
CA ILE A 90 16.73 -3.81 3.83
C ILE A 90 17.30 -4.76 4.89
N LEU A 91 16.57 -4.99 5.98
CA LEU A 91 17.00 -5.91 7.03
C LEU A 91 17.18 -7.32 6.51
N LEU A 92 16.28 -7.80 5.65
CA LEU A 92 16.38 -9.13 5.07
C LEU A 92 17.61 -9.25 4.17
N LYS A 93 17.95 -8.21 3.41
CA LYS A 93 19.15 -8.21 2.55
C LYS A 93 20.44 -8.21 3.34
N HIS A 94 20.45 -7.59 4.51
CA HIS A 94 21.66 -7.49 5.35
C HIS A 94 21.79 -8.60 6.38
N ARG A 95 20.91 -9.58 6.33
CA ARG A 95 20.84 -10.64 7.34
C ARG A 95 21.70 -11.85 7.01
N ILE A 96 22.34 -11.84 5.87
CA ILE A 96 23.17 -12.95 5.40
C ILE A 96 24.52 -12.96 6.08
#